data_22e136ed9c389410d0a15771b162f594
#
_entry.id   22e136ed9c389410d0a15771b162f594
#
_cell.length_a   1.000
_cell.length_b   1.000
_cell.length_c   1.000
_cell.angle_alpha   90.00
_cell.angle_beta   90.00
_cell.angle_gamma   90.00
#
_symmetry.space_group_name_H-M   'P 1'
#
loop_
_entity.id
_entity.type
_entity.pdbx_description
1 polymer ?
#
loop_
_entity_poly.entity_id
_entity_poly.type
_entity_poly.pdbx_seq_one_letter_code
_entity_poly.pdbx_strand_id
1 'polypeptide(L)'
;HLIDSPKEIAILKGNLTRPEQYAFFLNSGTSHAGKLSVFHSVRDEKIAGWVQWSTRSGDTFQSIAALNENLIVVGKRSLNGSTVYTLEKFADDDSTTLDCQTTSTLNQKGTPLVDGASQSGTTLIVDGFTSAPKVNEAFTIAGNATEYSIQSLVDNGSGEYSLTLDKTLAASPANNAAITLTKGFLHTVNGIYTNESINVVEGNSSIGTFTVSSSDTITLVNAPKATALKVGFNFIPIVETMPIDKELPEGPLTGLPRRISRAIVDLNSTLDMTIKGADSTSKSLVVQQVNFSGGSDLVPVTEKKEFFFLGYNKSPTITISQDDPLPMKILGMSVEVVFA
;
A
#
# COMPACT_ATOMS: atom_id res chain seq x y z
N HIS A 1 13.45 -14.05 -23.40
CA HIS A 1 12.56 -14.93 -22.69
C HIS A 1 11.52 -14.17 -21.86
N LEU A 2 11.79 -12.92 -21.47
CA LEU A 2 10.77 -12.04 -20.86
C LEU A 2 9.95 -11.31 -21.93
N ILE A 3 10.49 -11.05 -23.12
CA ILE A 3 9.76 -10.46 -24.24
C ILE A 3 9.06 -11.57 -24.99
N ASP A 4 7.73 -11.45 -25.14
CA ASP A 4 6.89 -12.40 -25.82
C ASP A 4 5.87 -11.68 -26.71
N SER A 5 6.19 -11.58 -28.00
CA SER A 5 5.38 -10.90 -29.02
C SER A 5 4.99 -9.46 -28.58
N PRO A 6 5.95 -8.54 -28.50
CA PRO A 6 5.69 -7.18 -28.02
C PRO A 6 4.74 -6.45 -28.95
N LYS A 7 3.66 -5.92 -28.38
CA LYS A 7 2.61 -5.18 -29.08
C LYS A 7 2.88 -3.69 -29.14
N GLU A 8 3.38 -3.13 -28.05
CA GLU A 8 3.67 -1.71 -27.88
C GLU A 8 4.98 -1.52 -27.10
N ILE A 9 5.63 -0.40 -27.34
CA ILE A 9 6.87 -0.02 -26.66
C ILE A 9 6.74 1.42 -26.19
N ALA A 10 7.10 1.67 -24.93
CA ALA A 10 7.23 3.02 -24.37
C ALA A 10 8.63 3.18 -23.76
N ILE A 11 9.21 4.38 -23.88
CA ILE A 11 10.56 4.67 -23.36
C ILE A 11 10.48 5.89 -22.46
N LEU A 12 10.96 5.75 -21.23
CA LEU A 12 11.24 6.86 -20.33
C LEU A 12 12.74 7.11 -20.30
N LYS A 13 13.12 8.32 -20.70
CA LYS A 13 14.53 8.76 -20.68
C LYS A 13 14.87 9.22 -19.27
N GLY A 14 16.12 8.97 -18.86
CA GLY A 14 16.68 9.56 -17.66
C GLY A 14 16.79 11.08 -17.77
N ASN A 15 16.73 11.75 -16.63
CA ASN A 15 16.94 13.18 -16.46
C ASN A 15 17.92 13.46 -15.30
N LEU A 16 18.14 14.73 -14.94
CA LEU A 16 19.08 15.10 -13.87
C LEU A 16 18.66 14.60 -12.48
N THR A 17 17.37 14.42 -12.24
CA THR A 17 16.83 13.94 -10.95
C THR A 17 16.62 12.44 -10.93
N ARG A 18 16.45 11.83 -12.09
CA ARG A 18 16.29 10.40 -12.28
C ARG A 18 17.20 9.93 -13.41
N PRO A 19 18.41 9.44 -13.12
CA PRO A 19 19.37 8.98 -14.12
C PRO A 19 18.94 7.68 -14.82
N GLU A 20 17.98 6.96 -14.24
CA GLU A 20 17.48 5.69 -14.75
C GLU A 20 16.74 5.86 -16.08
N GLN A 21 17.00 4.94 -16.99
CA GLN A 21 16.31 4.83 -18.26
C GLN A 21 15.50 3.53 -18.30
N TYR A 22 14.26 3.63 -18.76
CA TYR A 22 13.35 2.49 -18.86
C TYR A 22 12.86 2.31 -20.28
N ALA A 23 12.83 1.07 -20.74
CA ALA A 23 12.09 0.67 -21.93
C ALA A 23 11.06 -0.39 -21.53
N PHE A 24 9.79 -0.09 -21.79
CA PHE A 24 8.65 -0.93 -21.46
C PHE A 24 8.14 -1.59 -22.72
N PHE A 25 7.96 -2.90 -22.67
CA PHE A 25 7.44 -3.71 -23.76
C PHE A 25 6.14 -4.38 -23.30
N LEU A 26 5.02 -4.00 -23.88
CA LEU A 26 3.74 -4.65 -23.61
C LEU A 26 3.66 -5.94 -24.42
N ASN A 27 3.58 -7.07 -23.75
CA ASN A 27 3.53 -8.38 -24.37
C ASN A 27 2.11 -8.81 -24.76
N SER A 28 1.99 -9.50 -25.88
CA SER A 28 0.74 -10.12 -26.36
C SER A 28 0.82 -11.63 -26.52
N GLY A 29 2.01 -12.21 -26.42
CA GLY A 29 2.22 -13.67 -26.52
C GLY A 29 1.64 -14.42 -25.32
N THR A 30 1.44 -15.72 -25.49
CA THR A 30 0.71 -16.57 -24.54
C THR A 30 1.35 -16.67 -23.15
N SER A 31 2.68 -16.60 -23.07
CA SER A 31 3.40 -16.75 -21.81
C SER A 31 3.37 -15.48 -20.95
N HIS A 32 3.29 -14.31 -21.57
CA HIS A 32 3.40 -13.02 -20.91
C HIS A 32 2.31 -12.03 -21.33
N ALA A 33 1.19 -12.52 -21.86
CA ALA A 33 0.09 -11.68 -22.33
C ALA A 33 -0.35 -10.65 -21.31
N GLY A 34 -0.39 -9.37 -21.70
CA GLY A 34 -0.82 -8.27 -20.83
C GLY A 34 0.13 -7.92 -19.71
N LYS A 35 1.37 -8.42 -19.71
CA LYS A 35 2.43 -8.03 -18.79
C LYS A 35 3.44 -7.13 -19.48
N LEU A 36 4.17 -6.34 -18.69
CA LEU A 36 5.25 -5.50 -19.18
C LEU A 36 6.59 -6.19 -18.97
N SER A 37 7.40 -6.33 -20.01
CA SER A 37 8.82 -6.59 -19.87
C SER A 37 9.53 -5.25 -19.80
N VAL A 38 10.24 -5.00 -18.72
CA VAL A 38 10.86 -3.71 -18.44
C VAL A 38 12.37 -3.88 -18.48
N PHE A 39 13.00 -3.14 -19.38
CA PHE A 39 14.45 -2.98 -19.40
C PHE A 39 14.79 -1.71 -18.62
N HIS A 40 15.61 -1.86 -17.61
CA HIS A 40 16.14 -0.78 -16.79
C HIS A 40 17.64 -0.63 -17.01
N SER A 41 18.12 0.59 -17.16
CA SER A 41 19.56 0.83 -17.20
C SER A 41 19.94 2.16 -16.55
N VAL A 42 21.07 2.13 -15.84
CA VAL A 42 21.78 3.31 -15.33
C VAL A 42 23.14 3.34 -15.98
N ARG A 43 23.30 4.22 -16.95
CA ARG A 43 24.49 4.23 -17.82
C ARG A 43 25.78 4.52 -17.06
N ASP A 44 25.76 5.45 -16.13
CA ASP A 44 26.92 5.90 -15.37
C ASP A 44 27.41 4.83 -14.38
N GLU A 45 26.48 4.03 -13.86
CA GLU A 45 26.77 2.91 -12.95
C GLU A 45 27.01 1.59 -13.68
N LYS A 46 26.86 1.56 -15.02
CA LYS A 46 26.95 0.36 -15.86
C LYS A 46 26.01 -0.76 -15.43
N ILE A 47 24.87 -0.38 -14.86
CA ILE A 47 23.81 -1.31 -14.46
C ILE A 47 22.81 -1.44 -15.60
N ALA A 48 22.44 -2.68 -15.93
CA ALA A 48 21.35 -2.97 -16.84
C ALA A 48 20.67 -4.28 -16.41
N GLY A 49 19.35 -4.30 -16.46
CA GLY A 49 18.58 -5.47 -16.07
C GLY A 49 17.21 -5.53 -16.71
N TRP A 50 16.64 -6.71 -16.67
CA TRP A 50 15.27 -6.97 -17.12
C TRP A 50 14.41 -7.42 -15.96
N VAL A 51 13.18 -6.92 -15.88
CA VAL A 51 12.18 -7.33 -14.91
C VAL A 51 10.82 -7.43 -15.60
N GLN A 52 9.96 -8.27 -15.06
CA GLN A 52 8.58 -8.36 -15.52
C GLN A 52 7.67 -7.65 -14.53
N TRP A 53 6.85 -6.72 -15.04
CA TRP A 53 5.80 -6.09 -14.26
C TRP A 53 4.44 -6.65 -14.68
N SER A 54 3.65 -6.99 -13.69
CA SER A 54 2.27 -7.42 -13.84
C SER A 54 1.37 -6.54 -12.97
N THR A 55 0.09 -6.62 -13.18
CA THR A 55 -0.94 -6.08 -12.30
C THR A 55 -1.54 -7.22 -11.47
N ARG A 56 -2.57 -6.95 -10.69
CA ARG A 56 -3.30 -7.94 -9.89
C ARG A 56 -3.64 -9.19 -10.72
N SER A 57 -3.67 -10.35 -10.06
CA SER A 57 -4.03 -11.62 -10.73
C SER A 57 -5.39 -11.53 -11.42
N GLY A 58 -5.43 -11.90 -12.69
CA GLY A 58 -6.61 -11.81 -13.55
C GLY A 58 -6.74 -10.49 -14.33
N ASP A 59 -6.00 -9.46 -13.97
CA ASP A 59 -5.95 -8.19 -14.68
C ASP A 59 -4.78 -8.16 -15.68
N THR A 60 -4.81 -7.25 -16.65
CA THR A 60 -3.78 -7.14 -17.69
C THR A 60 -3.59 -5.70 -18.13
N PHE A 61 -2.38 -5.35 -18.58
CA PHE A 61 -2.15 -4.11 -19.31
C PHE A 61 -2.61 -4.27 -20.77
N GLN A 62 -3.24 -3.25 -21.33
CA GLN A 62 -3.81 -3.25 -22.69
C GLN A 62 -3.12 -2.29 -23.64
N SER A 63 -2.63 -1.17 -23.13
CA SER A 63 -1.89 -0.17 -23.89
C SER A 63 -0.96 0.61 -22.96
N ILE A 64 0.14 1.12 -23.50
CA ILE A 64 1.13 1.91 -22.78
C ILE A 64 1.56 3.12 -23.60
N ALA A 65 1.84 4.22 -22.94
CA ALA A 65 2.43 5.40 -23.54
C ALA A 65 3.36 6.12 -22.56
N ALA A 66 4.45 6.65 -23.06
CA ALA A 66 5.28 7.59 -22.30
C ALA A 66 4.80 9.02 -22.58
N LEU A 67 4.43 9.75 -21.55
CA LEU A 67 4.01 11.13 -21.64
C LEU A 67 4.84 11.97 -20.65
N ASN A 68 5.67 12.84 -21.19
CA ASN A 68 6.68 13.56 -20.43
C ASN A 68 7.58 12.55 -19.67
N GLU A 69 7.61 12.60 -18.36
CA GLU A 69 8.41 11.71 -17.51
C GLU A 69 7.58 10.58 -16.87
N ASN A 70 6.36 10.35 -17.35
CA ASN A 70 5.45 9.39 -16.78
C ASN A 70 5.12 8.26 -17.76
N LEU A 71 4.98 7.06 -17.24
CA LEU A 71 4.36 5.96 -17.95
C LEU A 71 2.85 5.97 -17.67
N ILE A 72 2.07 6.08 -18.74
CA ILE A 72 0.62 6.00 -18.71
C ILE A 72 0.23 4.63 -19.25
N VAL A 73 -0.68 3.96 -18.59
CA VAL A 73 -1.14 2.62 -18.98
C VAL A 73 -2.67 2.54 -19.03
N VAL A 74 -3.18 1.71 -19.92
CA VAL A 74 -4.57 1.27 -19.87
C VAL A 74 -4.58 -0.11 -19.24
N GLY A 75 -5.17 -0.22 -18.05
CA GLY A 75 -5.43 -1.50 -17.39
C GLY A 75 -6.78 -2.08 -17.82
N LYS A 76 -6.83 -3.38 -18.12
CA LYS A 76 -8.06 -4.16 -18.23
C LYS A 76 -8.24 -4.93 -16.94
N ARG A 77 -9.27 -4.61 -16.19
CA ARG A 77 -9.53 -5.13 -14.86
C ARG A 77 -10.84 -5.89 -14.78
N SER A 78 -10.85 -6.97 -14.02
CA SER A 78 -12.07 -7.71 -13.69
C SER A 78 -12.57 -7.24 -12.34
N LEU A 79 -13.60 -6.39 -12.34
CA LEU A 79 -14.13 -5.76 -11.13
C LEU A 79 -15.64 -6.02 -11.03
N ASN A 80 -16.07 -6.48 -9.87
CA ASN A 80 -17.49 -6.80 -9.60
C ASN A 80 -18.15 -7.63 -10.71
N GLY A 81 -17.41 -8.62 -11.22
CA GLY A 81 -17.86 -9.50 -12.32
C GLY A 81 -17.91 -8.87 -13.71
N SER A 82 -17.46 -7.64 -13.86
CA SER A 82 -17.45 -6.91 -15.12
C SER A 82 -16.03 -6.57 -15.56
N THR A 83 -15.82 -6.48 -16.90
CA THR A 83 -14.56 -5.94 -17.43
C THR A 83 -14.60 -4.42 -17.44
N VAL A 84 -13.64 -3.79 -16.78
CA VAL A 84 -13.47 -2.35 -16.72
C VAL A 84 -12.10 -1.98 -17.29
N TYR A 85 -12.02 -0.87 -18.03
CA TYR A 85 -10.76 -0.31 -18.50
C TYR A 85 -10.44 0.94 -17.71
N THR A 86 -9.24 0.98 -17.16
CA THR A 86 -8.73 2.09 -16.35
C THR A 86 -7.59 2.79 -17.04
N LEU A 87 -7.56 4.11 -16.99
CA LEU A 87 -6.40 4.90 -17.39
C LEU A 87 -5.60 5.24 -16.13
N GLU A 88 -4.38 4.75 -16.06
CA GLU A 88 -3.55 4.81 -14.87
C GLU A 88 -2.20 5.42 -15.19
N LYS A 89 -1.62 6.07 -14.20
CA LYS A 89 -0.25 6.58 -14.24
C LYS A 89 0.60 5.75 -13.28
N PHE A 90 1.75 5.27 -13.71
CA PHE A 90 2.75 4.75 -12.77
C PHE A 90 3.25 5.90 -11.90
N ALA A 91 3.07 5.75 -10.60
CA ALA A 91 3.50 6.77 -9.64
C ALA A 91 5.02 6.67 -9.41
N ASP A 92 5.65 7.83 -9.22
CA ASP A 92 7.01 7.90 -8.68
C ASP A 92 7.03 7.77 -7.14
N ASP A 93 5.85 7.54 -6.54
CA ASP A 93 5.67 7.34 -5.10
C ASP A 93 5.98 5.89 -4.74
N ASP A 94 7.08 5.69 -4.06
CA ASP A 94 7.56 4.39 -3.58
C ASP A 94 7.12 4.07 -2.14
N SER A 95 6.16 4.84 -1.60
CA SER A 95 5.67 4.67 -0.23
C SER A 95 4.67 3.52 -0.07
N THR A 96 4.17 2.96 -1.15
CA THR A 96 3.28 1.79 -1.13
C THR A 96 3.48 0.91 -2.36
N THR A 97 3.07 -0.36 -2.25
CA THR A 97 3.00 -1.31 -3.37
C THR A 97 1.56 -1.59 -3.79
N LEU A 98 0.64 -0.65 -3.57
CA LEU A 98 -0.76 -0.79 -4.00
C LEU A 98 -0.89 -0.70 -5.53
N ASP A 99 -1.60 -1.66 -6.12
CA ASP A 99 -2.00 -1.61 -7.53
C ASP A 99 -3.30 -0.81 -7.69
N CYS A 100 -3.38 0.00 -8.74
CA CYS A 100 -4.52 0.90 -9.00
C CYS A 100 -4.83 1.81 -7.80
N GLN A 101 -3.80 2.43 -7.23
CA GLN A 101 -3.91 3.22 -6.01
C GLN A 101 -4.75 4.48 -6.22
N THR A 102 -5.62 4.76 -5.26
CA THR A 102 -6.32 6.04 -5.11
C THR A 102 -6.27 6.51 -3.66
N THR A 103 -6.90 7.65 -3.39
CA THR A 103 -6.99 8.20 -2.04
C THR A 103 -8.45 8.18 -1.60
N SER A 104 -8.71 7.73 -0.37
CA SER A 104 -10.04 7.82 0.25
C SER A 104 -10.32 9.23 0.77
N THR A 105 -11.57 9.50 1.06
CA THR A 105 -12.01 10.71 1.77
C THR A 105 -12.80 10.33 3.00
N LEU A 106 -12.62 11.10 4.10
CA LEU A 106 -13.42 10.90 5.30
C LEU A 106 -14.89 11.20 5.00
N ASN A 107 -15.77 10.24 5.26
CA ASN A 107 -17.21 10.40 5.07
C ASN A 107 -17.80 11.22 6.23
N GLN A 108 -18.45 12.33 5.92
CA GLN A 108 -19.04 13.24 6.90
C GLN A 108 -20.35 12.71 7.50
N LYS A 109 -20.83 11.55 7.04
CA LYS A 109 -22.07 10.93 7.52
C LYS A 109 -23.32 11.80 7.39
N GLY A 110 -23.39 12.55 6.30
CA GLY A 110 -24.46 13.52 6.04
C GLY A 110 -23.98 14.95 6.18
N THR A 111 -24.88 15.80 6.66
CA THR A 111 -24.60 17.22 6.96
C THR A 111 -24.91 17.51 8.42
N PRO A 112 -24.11 16.97 9.37
CA PRO A 112 -24.41 17.10 10.78
C PRO A 112 -24.32 18.56 11.24
N LEU A 113 -25.29 18.94 12.07
CA LEU A 113 -25.46 20.28 12.62
C LEU A 113 -25.64 20.23 14.12
N VAL A 114 -25.36 21.33 14.79
CA VAL A 114 -25.70 21.51 16.19
C VAL A 114 -27.23 21.73 16.29
N ASP A 115 -27.93 20.94 17.11
CA ASP A 115 -29.35 21.11 17.36
C ASP A 115 -29.62 21.83 18.68
N GLY A 116 -30.19 23.02 18.58
CA GLY A 116 -30.44 23.88 19.73
C GLY A 116 -29.34 24.89 20.04
N ALA A 117 -29.74 26.02 20.56
CA ALA A 117 -28.85 27.11 20.99
C ALA A 117 -28.44 26.96 22.45
N SER A 118 -27.41 27.70 22.88
CA SER A 118 -26.98 27.85 24.27
C SER A 118 -26.48 26.56 24.93
N GLN A 119 -26.00 25.60 24.16
CA GLN A 119 -25.39 24.38 24.70
C GLN A 119 -24.06 24.68 25.35
N SER A 120 -23.75 23.99 26.43
CA SER A 120 -22.53 24.18 27.23
C SER A 120 -22.16 22.89 27.98
N GLY A 121 -20.97 22.89 28.58
CA GLY A 121 -20.45 21.70 29.27
C GLY A 121 -19.87 20.68 28.29
N THR A 122 -20.02 19.40 28.57
CA THR A 122 -19.49 18.28 27.77
C THR A 122 -20.55 17.59 26.96
N THR A 123 -21.80 18.06 26.98
CA THR A 123 -22.91 17.47 26.21
C THR A 123 -23.23 18.36 25.02
N LEU A 124 -23.39 17.73 23.85
CA LEU A 124 -23.76 18.39 22.59
C LEU A 124 -24.90 17.59 21.93
N ILE A 125 -26.01 18.25 21.64
CA ILE A 125 -27.11 17.69 20.83
C ILE A 125 -26.87 18.07 19.39
N VAL A 126 -26.98 17.09 18.50
CA VAL A 126 -26.66 17.21 17.08
C VAL A 126 -27.69 16.47 16.24
N ASP A 127 -27.93 16.93 15.04
CA ASP A 127 -28.81 16.30 14.06
C ASP A 127 -28.16 16.17 12.68
N GLY A 128 -28.93 15.73 11.67
CA GLY A 128 -28.46 15.68 10.27
C GLY A 128 -27.52 14.54 9.92
N PHE A 129 -27.30 13.59 10.82
CA PHE A 129 -26.55 12.38 10.53
C PHE A 129 -27.37 11.40 9.68
N THR A 130 -26.81 10.96 8.54
CA THR A 130 -27.37 9.88 7.71
C THR A 130 -26.85 8.50 8.09
N SER A 131 -25.77 8.46 8.88
CA SER A 131 -25.17 7.25 9.45
C SER A 131 -24.70 7.57 10.88
N ALA A 132 -25.00 6.68 11.82
CA ALA A 132 -24.70 6.90 13.23
C ALA A 132 -23.23 7.31 13.48
N PRO A 133 -22.98 8.37 14.28
CA PRO A 133 -21.65 8.68 14.79
C PRO A 133 -21.17 7.54 15.70
N LYS A 134 -19.85 7.46 15.95
CA LYS A 134 -19.25 6.44 16.81
C LYS A 134 -18.36 7.06 17.86
N VAL A 135 -18.22 6.37 18.98
CA VAL A 135 -17.24 6.72 20.03
C VAL A 135 -15.85 6.79 19.45
N ASN A 136 -15.05 7.73 19.90
CA ASN A 136 -13.71 8.11 19.44
C ASN A 136 -13.67 8.84 18.08
N GLU A 137 -14.75 9.03 17.36
CA GLU A 137 -14.74 9.97 16.23
C GLU A 137 -14.52 11.40 16.74
N ALA A 138 -13.81 12.19 15.93
CA ALA A 138 -13.50 13.57 16.27
C ALA A 138 -14.07 14.54 15.25
N PHE A 139 -14.39 15.74 15.70
CA PHE A 139 -14.99 16.78 14.88
C PHE A 139 -14.67 18.19 15.37
N THR A 140 -14.89 19.16 14.51
CA THR A 140 -14.92 20.60 14.84
C THR A 140 -16.31 21.16 14.58
N ILE A 141 -16.62 22.26 15.26
CA ILE A 141 -17.88 23.01 15.09
C ILE A 141 -17.55 24.31 14.37
N ALA A 142 -18.38 24.72 13.40
CA ALA A 142 -18.18 25.97 12.66
C ALA A 142 -18.05 27.16 13.61
N GLY A 143 -17.05 28.00 13.37
CA GLY A 143 -16.71 29.12 14.26
C GLY A 143 -15.86 28.75 15.48
N ASN A 144 -15.51 27.47 15.68
CA ASN A 144 -14.66 27.02 16.77
C ASN A 144 -13.59 26.04 16.23
N ALA A 145 -12.32 26.40 16.40
CA ALA A 145 -11.19 25.57 15.95
C ALA A 145 -10.86 24.39 16.88
N THR A 146 -11.56 24.26 18.01
CA THR A 146 -11.34 23.17 18.95
C THR A 146 -11.84 21.85 18.37
N GLU A 147 -10.99 20.83 18.31
CA GLU A 147 -11.37 19.47 17.98
C GLU A 147 -11.94 18.77 19.22
N TYR A 148 -13.10 18.17 19.11
CA TYR A 148 -13.77 17.37 20.15
C TYR A 148 -13.82 15.91 19.74
N SER A 149 -13.68 15.00 20.70
CA SER A 149 -13.86 13.56 20.50
C SER A 149 -15.12 13.05 21.24
N ILE A 150 -15.83 12.15 20.60
CA ILE A 150 -17.04 11.55 21.17
C ILE A 150 -16.64 10.48 22.19
N GLN A 151 -17.00 10.66 23.45
CA GLN A 151 -16.76 9.70 24.54
C GLN A 151 -17.91 8.71 24.68
N SER A 152 -19.14 9.19 24.54
CA SER A 152 -20.35 8.38 24.51
C SER A 152 -21.42 9.09 23.70
N LEU A 153 -22.46 8.36 23.31
CA LEU A 153 -23.59 8.94 22.58
C LEU A 153 -24.88 8.23 22.95
N VAL A 154 -25.98 8.94 22.82
CA VAL A 154 -27.35 8.43 22.89
C VAL A 154 -28.06 8.77 21.60
N ASP A 155 -28.69 7.77 20.97
CA ASP A 155 -29.54 7.96 19.80
C ASP A 155 -30.91 8.43 20.25
N ASN A 156 -31.28 9.65 19.84
CA ASN A 156 -32.59 10.25 20.14
C ASN A 156 -33.64 9.94 19.04
N GLY A 157 -33.19 9.25 17.98
CA GLY A 157 -34.02 8.93 16.81
C GLY A 157 -33.93 10.00 15.72
N SER A 158 -34.42 9.65 14.52
CA SER A 158 -34.47 10.55 13.34
C SER A 158 -33.16 11.21 12.94
N GLY A 159 -32.00 10.59 13.29
CA GLY A 159 -30.67 11.14 12.99
C GLY A 159 -30.20 12.22 13.98
N GLU A 160 -30.90 12.37 15.10
CA GLU A 160 -30.48 13.21 16.22
C GLU A 160 -29.73 12.38 17.26
N TYR A 161 -28.66 12.93 17.83
CA TYR A 161 -27.83 12.29 18.84
C TYR A 161 -27.48 13.27 19.96
N SER A 162 -27.45 12.77 21.21
CA SER A 162 -26.82 13.44 22.32
C SER A 162 -25.40 12.91 22.51
N LEU A 163 -24.38 13.72 22.22
CA LEU A 163 -22.98 13.36 22.32
C LEU A 163 -22.40 13.81 23.66
N THR A 164 -21.64 12.94 24.32
CA THR A 164 -20.76 13.33 25.43
C THR A 164 -19.35 13.50 24.86
N LEU A 165 -18.73 14.63 25.11
CA LEU A 165 -17.44 15.03 24.56
C LEU A 165 -16.29 14.79 25.55
N ASP A 166 -15.07 14.65 25.04
CA ASP A 166 -13.85 14.48 25.81
C ASP A 166 -13.47 15.73 26.63
N LYS A 167 -14.02 16.88 26.29
CA LYS A 167 -13.76 18.18 26.95
C LYS A 167 -14.96 19.10 26.86
N THR A 168 -14.99 20.09 27.73
CA THR A 168 -16.02 21.14 27.77
C THR A 168 -15.98 21.97 26.48
N LEU A 169 -17.16 22.33 25.97
CA LEU A 169 -17.31 23.22 24.83
C LEU A 169 -16.60 24.55 25.13
N ALA A 170 -15.68 24.93 24.26
CA ALA A 170 -14.89 26.17 24.42
C ALA A 170 -15.76 27.44 24.32
N ALA A 171 -16.87 27.36 23.60
CA ALA A 171 -17.89 28.39 23.49
C ALA A 171 -19.25 27.72 23.20
N SER A 172 -20.34 28.39 23.55
CA SER A 172 -21.67 27.93 23.20
C SER A 172 -21.87 28.01 21.68
N PRO A 173 -22.09 26.88 20.98
CA PRO A 173 -22.28 26.91 19.56
C PRO A 173 -23.63 27.55 19.19
N ALA A 174 -23.71 28.13 18.01
CA ALA A 174 -24.98 28.58 17.44
C ALA A 174 -25.83 27.37 17.05
N ASN A 175 -27.16 27.55 17.11
CA ASN A 175 -28.06 26.58 16.49
C ASN A 175 -27.77 26.43 14.98
N ASN A 176 -27.81 25.22 14.46
CA ASN A 176 -27.46 24.86 13.08
C ASN A 176 -25.98 25.17 12.71
N ALA A 177 -25.08 25.31 13.68
CA ALA A 177 -23.65 25.39 13.40
C ALA A 177 -23.18 24.06 12.77
N ALA A 178 -22.50 24.15 11.64
CA ALA A 178 -22.04 22.95 10.93
C ALA A 178 -20.98 22.17 11.74
N ILE A 179 -21.12 20.86 11.78
CA ILE A 179 -20.15 19.93 12.34
C ILE A 179 -19.36 19.31 11.19
N THR A 180 -18.03 19.32 11.32
CA THR A 180 -17.13 18.70 10.35
C THR A 180 -16.33 17.62 11.04
N LEU A 181 -16.51 16.36 10.65
CA LEU A 181 -15.69 15.26 11.15
C LEU A 181 -14.24 15.47 10.72
N THR A 182 -13.33 15.36 11.65
CA THR A 182 -11.87 15.43 11.44
C THR A 182 -11.24 14.06 11.51
N LYS A 183 -11.84 13.13 12.25
CA LYS A 183 -11.48 11.70 12.31
C LYS A 183 -12.73 10.85 12.37
N GLY A 184 -12.76 9.77 11.61
CA GLY A 184 -13.90 8.86 11.58
C GLY A 184 -13.53 7.45 11.14
N PHE A 185 -14.48 6.56 11.30
CA PHE A 185 -14.35 5.16 10.87
C PHE A 185 -14.84 4.94 9.43
N LEU A 186 -15.73 5.79 8.94
CA LEU A 186 -16.32 5.65 7.62
C LEU A 186 -15.58 6.50 6.60
N HIS A 187 -15.03 5.86 5.58
CA HIS A 187 -14.33 6.51 4.48
C HIS A 187 -15.00 6.18 3.15
N THR A 188 -15.12 7.18 2.29
CA THR A 188 -15.56 7.01 0.91
C THR A 188 -14.34 6.75 0.03
N VAL A 189 -14.43 5.77 -0.84
CA VAL A 189 -13.40 5.38 -1.79
C VAL A 189 -13.90 5.56 -3.22
N ASN A 190 -13.02 5.39 -4.20
CA ASN A 190 -13.42 5.46 -5.60
C ASN A 190 -14.36 4.30 -5.96
N GLY A 191 -15.44 4.57 -6.70
CA GLY A 191 -16.44 3.58 -7.13
C GLY A 191 -15.89 2.44 -7.99
N ILE A 192 -14.66 2.55 -8.47
CA ILE A 192 -13.98 1.44 -9.15
C ILE A 192 -13.80 0.22 -8.23
N TYR A 193 -13.79 0.41 -6.92
CA TYR A 193 -13.62 -0.67 -5.95
C TYR A 193 -14.91 -1.25 -5.38
N THR A 194 -16.08 -0.81 -5.85
CA THR A 194 -17.40 -1.28 -5.37
C THR A 194 -17.45 -2.80 -5.29
N ASN A 195 -17.80 -3.34 -4.12
CA ASN A 195 -17.83 -4.77 -3.80
C ASN A 195 -16.49 -5.52 -3.92
N GLU A 196 -15.39 -4.82 -4.08
CA GLU A 196 -14.04 -5.39 -4.14
C GLU A 196 -13.36 -5.36 -2.77
N SER A 197 -12.36 -6.22 -2.62
CA SER A 197 -11.48 -6.23 -1.44
C SER A 197 -10.23 -5.41 -1.75
N ILE A 198 -9.95 -4.41 -0.92
CA ILE A 198 -8.83 -3.47 -1.08
C ILE A 198 -7.98 -3.39 0.18
N ASN A 199 -6.72 -3.06 0.01
CA ASN A 199 -5.82 -2.75 1.11
C ASN A 199 -5.80 -1.25 1.38
N VAL A 200 -5.62 -0.90 2.65
CA VAL A 200 -5.63 0.47 3.14
C VAL A 200 -4.32 0.76 3.86
N VAL A 201 -3.69 1.86 3.51
CA VAL A 201 -2.43 2.33 4.09
C VAL A 201 -2.57 3.77 4.59
N GLU A 202 -2.07 4.04 5.78
CA GLU A 202 -1.94 5.37 6.36
C GLU A 202 -0.47 5.62 6.72
N GLY A 203 0.14 6.63 6.09
CA GLY A 203 1.56 6.90 6.31
C GLY A 203 2.42 5.65 6.09
N ASN A 204 3.09 5.21 7.13
CA ASN A 204 3.96 4.04 7.15
C ASN A 204 3.29 2.76 7.70
N SER A 205 1.98 2.73 7.81
CA SER A 205 1.26 1.61 8.45
C SER A 205 0.21 1.00 7.52
N SER A 206 0.22 -0.32 7.41
CA SER A 206 -0.88 -1.09 6.82
C SER A 206 -2.05 -1.12 7.81
N ILE A 207 -3.20 -0.61 7.41
CA ILE A 207 -4.43 -0.63 8.22
C ILE A 207 -5.14 -1.97 8.08
N GLY A 208 -4.90 -2.67 6.97
CA GLY A 208 -5.47 -3.97 6.66
C GLY A 208 -6.29 -3.99 5.39
N THR A 209 -7.03 -5.08 5.23
CA THR A 209 -7.86 -5.32 4.05
C THR A 209 -9.33 -5.10 4.38
N PHE A 210 -10.06 -4.40 3.50
CA PHE A 210 -11.46 -4.04 3.68
C PHE A 210 -12.26 -4.35 2.42
N THR A 211 -13.50 -4.82 2.60
CA THR A 211 -14.45 -4.95 1.50
C THR A 211 -15.21 -3.65 1.34
N VAL A 212 -15.19 -3.11 0.13
CA VAL A 212 -15.94 -1.88 -0.20
C VAL A 212 -17.41 -2.19 -0.33
N SER A 213 -18.24 -1.36 0.28
CA SER A 213 -19.69 -1.49 0.22
C SER A 213 -20.24 -1.12 -1.17
N SER A 214 -21.51 -1.43 -1.41
CA SER A 214 -22.26 -0.98 -2.59
C SER A 214 -22.42 0.56 -2.69
N SER A 215 -22.13 1.28 -1.61
CA SER A 215 -22.15 2.75 -1.53
C SER A 215 -20.74 3.35 -1.57
N ASP A 216 -19.76 2.61 -2.07
CA ASP A 216 -18.36 3.04 -2.22
C ASP A 216 -17.71 3.45 -0.90
N THR A 217 -18.04 2.77 0.19
CA THR A 217 -17.48 3.08 1.51
C THR A 217 -16.79 1.88 2.13
N ILE A 218 -15.79 2.18 2.96
CA ILE A 218 -15.15 1.23 3.88
C ILE A 218 -15.36 1.70 5.32
N THR A 219 -15.48 0.76 6.26
CA THR A 219 -15.59 1.04 7.69
C THR A 219 -14.37 0.47 8.40
N LEU A 220 -13.54 1.35 8.97
CA LEU A 220 -12.38 0.98 9.76
C LEU A 220 -12.82 0.33 11.09
N VAL A 221 -11.98 -0.55 11.64
CA VAL A 221 -12.36 -1.35 12.83
C VAL A 221 -11.71 -0.80 14.09
N ASN A 222 -10.39 -0.55 14.08
CA ASN A 222 -9.62 -0.36 15.31
C ASN A 222 -9.61 1.09 15.82
N ALA A 223 -9.48 2.06 14.93
CA ALA A 223 -9.41 3.46 15.31
C ALA A 223 -9.96 4.36 14.19
N PRO A 224 -10.60 5.49 14.57
CA PRO A 224 -10.98 6.49 13.57
C PRO A 224 -9.73 7.15 13.00
N LYS A 225 -9.73 7.38 11.71
CA LYS A 225 -8.62 8.00 10.99
C LYS A 225 -9.02 9.37 10.47
N ALA A 226 -8.03 10.22 10.33
CA ALA A 226 -8.17 11.52 9.71
C ALA A 226 -8.47 11.36 8.20
N THR A 227 -8.15 12.25 7.39
CA THR A 227 -8.60 12.33 6.02
C THR A 227 -8.02 11.23 5.09
N ALA A 228 -7.22 11.48 4.22
CA ALA A 228 -6.79 10.76 3.05
C ALA A 228 -5.98 9.49 3.35
N LEU A 229 -6.60 8.32 3.26
CA LEU A 229 -5.92 7.03 3.29
C LEU A 229 -5.57 6.61 1.85
N LYS A 230 -4.43 5.99 1.65
CA LYS A 230 -4.10 5.34 0.38
C LYS A 230 -4.83 4.01 0.31
N VAL A 231 -5.53 3.77 -0.77
CA VAL A 231 -6.33 2.56 -0.99
C VAL A 231 -6.04 1.98 -2.37
N GLY A 232 -6.06 0.66 -2.49
CA GLY A 232 -5.81 -0.02 -3.75
C GLY A 232 -5.83 -1.53 -3.61
N PHE A 233 -5.59 -2.22 -4.71
CA PHE A 233 -5.48 -3.67 -4.69
C PHE A 233 -4.13 -4.10 -4.14
N ASN A 234 -4.08 -5.23 -3.47
CA ASN A 234 -2.81 -5.79 -3.03
C ASN A 234 -1.98 -6.25 -4.24
N PHE A 235 -0.72 -5.91 -4.21
CA PHE A 235 0.27 -6.39 -5.16
C PHE A 235 1.48 -6.89 -4.36
N ILE A 236 1.86 -8.15 -4.56
CA ILE A 236 2.98 -8.78 -3.87
C ILE A 236 4.19 -8.80 -4.81
N PRO A 237 5.14 -7.87 -4.65
CA PRO A 237 6.40 -7.93 -5.39
C PRO A 237 7.22 -9.13 -4.91
N ILE A 238 7.80 -9.84 -5.87
CA ILE A 238 8.63 -11.01 -5.62
C ILE A 238 9.95 -10.85 -6.38
N VAL A 239 11.05 -11.04 -5.66
CA VAL A 239 12.39 -11.13 -6.24
C VAL A 239 12.95 -12.50 -5.89
N GLU A 240 13.30 -13.28 -6.89
CA GLU A 240 13.95 -14.56 -6.72
C GLU A 240 15.34 -14.54 -7.37
N THR A 241 16.35 -14.95 -6.62
CA THR A 241 17.72 -15.02 -7.15
C THR A 241 17.83 -16.19 -8.13
N MET A 242 18.77 -16.07 -9.07
CA MET A 242 19.23 -17.26 -9.80
C MET A 242 19.84 -18.25 -8.82
N PRO A 243 19.81 -19.57 -9.12
CA PRO A 243 20.58 -20.54 -8.34
C PRO A 243 22.03 -20.10 -8.24
N ILE A 244 22.56 -20.14 -7.00
CA ILE A 244 23.92 -19.70 -6.77
C ILE A 244 24.86 -20.80 -7.28
N ASP A 245 25.50 -20.52 -8.40
CA ASP A 245 26.46 -21.41 -9.03
C ASP A 245 27.81 -20.73 -9.10
N LYS A 246 28.83 -21.42 -8.63
CA LYS A 246 30.22 -20.93 -8.64
C LYS A 246 31.10 -22.01 -9.22
N GLU A 247 31.97 -21.64 -10.11
CA GLU A 247 33.02 -22.53 -10.59
C GLU A 247 34.16 -22.56 -9.58
N LEU A 248 34.46 -23.76 -9.07
CA LEU A 248 35.61 -23.96 -8.22
C LEU A 248 36.82 -24.43 -9.05
N PRO A 249 38.06 -24.29 -8.55
CA PRO A 249 39.25 -24.78 -9.25
C PRO A 249 39.16 -26.27 -9.59
N GLU A 250 38.35 -27.01 -8.87
CA GLU A 250 38.14 -28.48 -8.99
C GLU A 250 37.01 -28.85 -9.95
N GLY A 251 36.28 -27.84 -10.49
CA GLY A 251 35.18 -28.05 -11.45
C GLY A 251 33.87 -27.36 -11.06
N PRO A 252 32.84 -27.48 -11.92
CA PRO A 252 31.55 -26.83 -11.66
C PRO A 252 30.81 -27.48 -10.49
N LEU A 253 30.18 -26.68 -9.67
CA LEU A 253 29.34 -27.12 -8.53
C LEU A 253 27.96 -27.66 -8.94
N THR A 254 27.66 -27.67 -10.21
CA THR A 254 26.36 -28.08 -10.72
C THR A 254 26.01 -29.52 -10.30
N GLY A 255 24.89 -29.64 -9.61
CA GLY A 255 24.41 -30.96 -9.12
C GLY A 255 24.90 -31.39 -7.73
N LEU A 256 25.87 -30.67 -7.13
CA LEU A 256 26.26 -30.93 -5.74
C LEU A 256 25.27 -30.28 -4.77
N PRO A 257 24.89 -30.93 -3.67
CA PRO A 257 24.09 -30.34 -2.63
C PRO A 257 24.84 -29.18 -1.96
N ARG A 258 24.18 -28.04 -1.83
CA ARG A 258 24.74 -26.85 -1.18
C ARG A 258 23.68 -26.15 -0.33
N ARG A 259 24.10 -25.39 0.64
CA ARG A 259 23.25 -24.66 1.57
C ARG A 259 23.64 -23.20 1.57
N ILE A 260 22.67 -22.32 1.44
CA ILE A 260 22.84 -20.92 1.83
C ILE A 260 22.72 -20.91 3.35
N SER A 261 23.82 -20.63 4.07
CA SER A 261 23.82 -20.55 5.53
C SER A 261 23.33 -19.21 6.03
N ARG A 262 23.69 -18.15 5.32
CA ARG A 262 23.39 -16.77 5.69
C ARG A 262 23.18 -15.90 4.47
N ALA A 263 22.20 -14.99 4.55
CA ALA A 263 22.07 -13.86 3.63
C ALA A 263 22.13 -12.55 4.42
N ILE A 264 22.90 -11.58 3.92
CA ILE A 264 22.96 -10.22 4.41
C ILE A 264 22.29 -9.36 3.35
N VAL A 265 21.16 -8.76 3.69
CA VAL A 265 20.38 -7.89 2.80
C VAL A 265 20.62 -6.45 3.20
N ASP A 266 21.02 -5.62 2.23
CA ASP A 266 21.22 -4.19 2.40
C ASP A 266 19.92 -3.47 2.07
N LEU A 267 19.31 -2.84 3.07
CA LEU A 267 17.97 -2.23 3.01
C LEU A 267 18.07 -0.71 3.04
N ASN A 268 17.16 -0.05 2.34
CA ASN A 268 16.97 1.39 2.39
C ASN A 268 15.50 1.73 2.58
N SER A 269 15.16 2.38 3.68
CA SER A 269 13.79 2.84 3.97
C SER A 269 12.72 1.75 3.77
N THR A 270 13.01 0.53 4.24
CA THR A 270 12.13 -0.64 4.10
C THR A 270 11.27 -0.81 5.34
N LEU A 271 9.98 -1.04 5.16
CA LEU A 271 9.01 -1.24 6.25
C LEU A 271 8.54 -2.68 6.37
N ASP A 272 8.48 -3.43 5.28
CA ASP A 272 8.10 -4.83 5.30
C ASP A 272 8.92 -5.63 4.30
N MET A 273 9.29 -6.83 4.67
CA MET A 273 9.98 -7.78 3.82
C MET A 273 9.91 -9.19 4.42
N THR A 274 9.63 -10.15 3.58
CA THR A 274 9.74 -11.58 3.90
C THR A 274 10.81 -12.23 3.02
N ILE A 275 11.74 -12.95 3.63
CA ILE A 275 12.80 -13.68 2.93
C ILE A 275 12.69 -15.17 3.18
N LYS A 276 12.85 -15.95 2.13
CA LYS A 276 12.71 -17.41 2.15
C LYS A 276 13.91 -18.05 1.44
N GLY A 277 14.47 -19.07 2.06
CA GLY A 277 15.57 -19.86 1.50
C GLY A 277 15.12 -21.27 1.09
N ALA A 278 16.08 -22.13 0.84
CA ALA A 278 15.87 -23.53 0.41
C ALA A 278 15.09 -24.39 1.43
N ASP A 279 15.10 -24.01 2.71
CA ASP A 279 14.32 -24.66 3.79
C ASP A 279 12.83 -24.34 3.74
N SER A 280 12.42 -23.51 2.79
CA SER A 280 11.04 -23.03 2.63
C SER A 280 10.48 -22.27 3.84
N THR A 281 11.28 -21.99 4.86
CA THR A 281 10.86 -21.21 6.03
C THR A 281 10.94 -19.72 5.74
N SER A 282 9.82 -19.01 5.87
CA SER A 282 9.78 -17.56 5.73
C SER A 282 10.29 -16.87 6.98
N LYS A 283 11.08 -15.83 6.81
CA LYS A 283 11.60 -14.97 7.88
C LYS A 283 11.23 -13.53 7.56
N SER A 284 10.53 -12.88 8.46
CA SER A 284 10.08 -11.52 8.28
C SER A 284 11.06 -10.50 8.86
N LEU A 285 11.10 -9.32 8.25
CA LEU A 285 11.81 -8.17 8.79
C LEU A 285 11.07 -7.68 10.06
N VAL A 286 11.82 -7.51 11.13
CA VAL A 286 11.28 -6.90 12.37
C VAL A 286 11.52 -5.40 12.32
N VAL A 287 10.44 -4.63 12.24
CA VAL A 287 10.45 -3.17 12.23
C VAL A 287 10.06 -2.64 13.61
N GLN A 288 10.76 -1.62 14.09
CA GLN A 288 10.46 -1.00 15.38
C GLN A 288 9.29 -0.04 15.28
N GLN A 289 8.39 -0.09 16.26
CA GLN A 289 7.34 0.92 16.46
C GLN A 289 7.86 2.07 17.34
N VAL A 290 7.63 3.30 16.91
CA VAL A 290 8.14 4.51 17.61
C VAL A 290 7.28 4.89 18.81
N ASN A 291 5.99 4.58 18.82
CA ASN A 291 5.05 5.01 19.87
C ASN A 291 4.16 3.89 20.40
N PHE A 292 4.27 3.63 21.70
CA PHE A 292 3.41 2.69 22.42
C PHE A 292 2.01 3.27 22.78
N SER A 293 1.77 4.55 22.54
CA SER A 293 0.50 5.21 22.87
C SER A 293 -0.25 5.65 21.61
N GLY A 294 -0.94 4.72 20.97
CA GLY A 294 -2.09 5.00 20.10
C GLY A 294 -1.85 5.51 18.69
N GLY A 295 -0.62 5.58 18.22
CA GLY A 295 -0.31 5.90 16.83
C GLY A 295 0.98 5.19 16.44
N SER A 296 0.86 4.07 15.76
CA SER A 296 2.02 3.24 15.42
C SER A 296 2.56 3.59 14.03
N ASP A 297 3.22 4.73 13.89
CA ASP A 297 4.04 4.94 12.71
C ASP A 297 5.26 4.03 12.80
N LEU A 298 5.38 3.10 11.87
CA LEU A 298 6.56 2.26 11.73
C LEU A 298 7.74 3.10 11.25
N VAL A 299 8.93 2.83 11.79
CA VAL A 299 10.17 3.48 11.34
C VAL A 299 10.79 2.67 10.23
N PRO A 300 10.99 3.23 9.04
CA PRO A 300 11.68 2.53 7.97
C PRO A 300 13.10 2.13 8.36
N VAL A 301 13.47 0.91 8.02
CA VAL A 301 14.79 0.34 8.28
C VAL A 301 15.74 0.66 7.14
N THR A 302 16.89 1.28 7.48
CA THR A 302 18.00 1.54 6.56
C THR A 302 19.27 0.96 7.17
N GLU A 303 19.49 -0.33 6.96
CA GLU A 303 20.65 -1.04 7.51
C GLU A 303 20.84 -2.40 6.80
N LYS A 304 21.92 -3.08 7.14
CA LYS A 304 22.17 -4.45 6.71
C LYS A 304 21.55 -5.43 7.72
N LYS A 305 20.65 -6.27 7.24
CA LYS A 305 20.00 -7.33 8.04
C LYS A 305 20.51 -8.70 7.66
N GLU A 306 20.78 -9.51 8.68
CA GLU A 306 21.23 -10.90 8.51
C GLU A 306 20.07 -11.87 8.71
N PHE A 307 20.00 -12.85 7.80
CA PHE A 307 19.03 -13.95 7.85
C PHE A 307 19.78 -15.28 7.73
N PHE A 308 19.44 -16.25 8.58
CA PHE A 308 20.07 -17.55 8.61
C PHE A 308 19.12 -18.62 8.07
N PHE A 309 19.64 -19.54 7.27
CA PHE A 309 18.86 -20.57 6.61
C PHE A 309 19.42 -21.95 6.90
N LEU A 310 18.53 -22.95 6.78
CA LEU A 310 18.84 -24.35 6.92
C LEU A 310 18.52 -25.08 5.59
N GLY A 311 18.88 -26.36 5.54
CA GLY A 311 18.56 -27.21 4.40
C GLY A 311 19.52 -27.11 3.23
N TYR A 312 19.81 -28.28 2.63
CA TYR A 312 20.62 -28.42 1.43
C TYR A 312 19.71 -28.56 0.20
N ASN A 313 20.13 -27.96 -0.90
CA ASN A 313 19.46 -28.06 -2.20
C ASN A 313 20.50 -28.10 -3.32
N LYS A 314 20.19 -28.75 -4.44
CA LYS A 314 21.05 -28.75 -5.62
C LYS A 314 21.06 -27.44 -6.38
N SER A 315 20.01 -26.64 -6.23
CA SER A 315 19.83 -25.33 -6.87
C SER A 315 19.21 -24.34 -5.87
N PRO A 316 19.95 -23.96 -4.79
CA PRO A 316 19.39 -23.08 -3.78
C PRO A 316 19.18 -21.68 -4.34
N THR A 317 17.98 -21.14 -4.12
CA THR A 317 17.58 -19.76 -4.42
C THR A 317 17.17 -19.06 -3.13
N ILE A 318 17.15 -17.75 -3.15
CA ILE A 318 16.53 -16.90 -2.15
C ILE A 318 15.37 -16.18 -2.82
N THR A 319 14.22 -16.25 -2.21
CA THR A 319 13.03 -15.50 -2.61
C THR A 319 12.78 -14.41 -1.58
N ILE A 320 12.63 -13.18 -2.02
CA ILE A 320 12.20 -12.05 -1.21
C ILE A 320 10.85 -11.60 -1.71
N SER A 321 9.91 -11.45 -0.81
CA SER A 321 8.55 -10.95 -1.09
C SER A 321 8.14 -9.93 -0.04
N GLN A 322 7.06 -9.24 -0.33
CA GLN A 322 6.45 -8.31 0.59
C GLN A 322 4.95 -8.59 0.63
N ASP A 323 4.44 -8.85 1.81
CA ASP A 323 3.06 -9.28 2.00
C ASP A 323 2.12 -8.09 2.28
N ASP A 324 2.60 -7.09 3.01
CA ASP A 324 1.90 -5.84 3.26
C ASP A 324 2.24 -4.77 2.20
N PRO A 325 1.31 -3.89 1.81
CA PRO A 325 1.54 -2.89 0.76
C PRO A 325 2.38 -1.69 1.25
N LEU A 326 3.50 -1.97 1.89
CA LEU A 326 4.44 -1.01 2.46
C LEU A 326 5.72 -0.93 1.61
N PRO A 327 6.56 0.10 1.75
CA PRO A 327 7.78 0.23 0.95
C PRO A 327 8.81 -0.87 1.25
N MET A 328 9.39 -1.42 0.19
CA MET A 328 10.52 -2.34 0.23
C MET A 328 11.58 -1.92 -0.78
N LYS A 329 12.76 -1.54 -0.30
CA LYS A 329 13.91 -1.19 -1.15
C LYS A 329 15.12 -2.01 -0.75
N ILE A 330 15.62 -2.81 -1.67
CA ILE A 330 16.79 -3.65 -1.50
C ILE A 330 17.92 -3.09 -2.38
N LEU A 331 19.00 -2.66 -1.75
CA LEU A 331 20.18 -2.13 -2.44
C LEU A 331 21.11 -3.25 -2.92
N GLY A 332 21.16 -4.35 -2.18
CA GLY A 332 22.00 -5.49 -2.51
C GLY A 332 21.85 -6.64 -1.53
N MET A 333 22.42 -7.77 -1.90
CA MET A 333 22.44 -8.95 -1.05
C MET A 333 23.78 -9.68 -1.18
N SER A 334 24.35 -10.08 -0.05
CA SER A 334 25.49 -10.96 0.02
C SER A 334 25.06 -12.30 0.66
N VAL A 335 25.56 -13.39 0.13
CA VAL A 335 25.22 -14.72 0.62
C VAL A 335 26.45 -15.53 0.96
N GLU A 336 26.34 -16.32 2.02
CA GLU A 336 27.32 -17.33 2.41
C GLU A 336 26.80 -18.71 2.04
N VAL A 337 27.58 -19.44 1.25
CA VAL A 337 27.22 -20.76 0.74
C VAL A 337 28.15 -21.81 1.32
N VAL A 338 27.58 -22.86 1.87
CA VAL A 338 28.30 -24.03 2.39
C VAL A 338 28.02 -25.22 1.48
N PHE A 339 29.06 -25.91 1.10
CA PHE A 339 29.02 -27.12 0.28
C PHE A 339 29.04 -28.37 1.17
N ALA A 340 28.34 -29.41 0.72
CA ALA A 340 28.34 -30.70 1.42
C ALA A 340 29.55 -31.55 1.02
#